data_4a5afe32c93d16a079f7ccfacfd76d69
#
_entry.id   4a5afe32c93d16a079f7ccfacfd76d69
#
_cell.length_a   1.000
_cell.length_b   1.000
_cell.length_c   1.000
_cell.angle_alpha   90.00
_cell.angle_beta   90.00
_cell.angle_gamma   90.00
#
_symmetry.space_group_name_H-M   'P 1'
#
loop_
_entity.id
_entity.type
_entity.pdbx_description
1 polymer ?
#
loop_
_entity_poly.entity_id
_entity_poly.type
_entity_poly.pdbx_seq_one_letter_code
_entity_poly.pdbx_strand_id
1 'polypeptide(L)'
;MTANAVQNFLYRECGLKGLSGISNDVRELQASTDPRAAFAIDYFCYRVALNVGMLAAALGGVDAFVFTAGIGENSAAIRARIAARLGWLGAVLDAEANSAHAPRISVAESRVALYIIPTDEELMIARHTLAALSAESIR
;
A
#
# COMPACT_ATOMS: atom_id res chain seq x y z
N MET A 1 10.70 -14.41 26.72
CA MET A 1 10.74 -14.73 25.28
C MET A 1 12.15 -14.47 24.76
N THR A 2 12.67 -15.34 23.87
CA THR A 2 13.94 -15.08 23.17
C THR A 2 13.75 -14.00 22.08
N ALA A 3 14.83 -13.36 21.61
CA ALA A 3 14.77 -12.39 20.53
C ALA A 3 14.08 -12.95 19.27
N ASN A 4 14.42 -14.18 18.88
CA ASN A 4 13.78 -14.87 17.75
C ASN A 4 12.28 -15.09 17.98
N ALA A 5 11.86 -15.41 19.21
CA ALA A 5 10.44 -15.58 19.52
C ALA A 5 9.67 -14.27 19.42
N VAL A 6 10.27 -13.15 19.87
CA VAL A 6 9.70 -11.80 19.72
C VAL A 6 9.60 -11.42 18.25
N GLN A 7 10.67 -11.62 17.50
CA GLN A 7 10.66 -11.34 16.05
C GLN A 7 9.57 -12.15 15.34
N ASN A 8 9.51 -13.45 15.58
CA ASN A 8 8.50 -14.30 14.95
C ASN A 8 7.07 -13.86 15.32
N PHE A 9 6.84 -13.51 16.60
CA PHE A 9 5.55 -13.00 17.05
C PHE A 9 5.16 -11.71 16.32
N LEU A 10 6.05 -10.71 16.28
CA LEU A 10 5.77 -9.42 15.64
C LEU A 10 5.55 -9.53 14.14
N TYR A 11 6.35 -10.33 13.43
CA TYR A 11 6.28 -10.43 11.98
C TYR A 11 5.23 -11.43 11.47
N ARG A 12 4.87 -12.44 12.26
CA ARG A 12 4.00 -13.52 11.78
C ARG A 12 2.67 -13.65 12.50
N GLU A 13 2.58 -13.23 13.76
CA GLU A 13 1.38 -13.41 14.57
C GLU A 13 0.63 -12.12 14.86
N CYS A 14 1.24 -10.96 14.56
CA CYS A 14 0.62 -9.63 14.68
C CYS A 14 0.01 -9.16 13.36
N GLY A 15 -0.48 -7.91 13.35
CA GLY A 15 -1.04 -7.28 12.15
C GLY A 15 -2.34 -7.94 11.70
N LEU A 16 -2.46 -8.21 10.41
CA LEU A 16 -3.68 -8.80 9.83
C LEU A 16 -4.03 -10.16 10.43
N LYS A 17 -3.04 -11.00 10.70
CA LYS A 17 -3.29 -12.29 11.37
C LYS A 17 -3.76 -12.10 12.80
N GLY A 18 -3.16 -11.19 13.55
CA GLY A 18 -3.57 -10.88 14.92
C GLY A 18 -5.02 -10.36 15.00
N LEU A 19 -5.46 -9.61 13.99
CA LEU A 19 -6.83 -9.09 13.91
C LEU A 19 -7.83 -10.15 13.42
N SER A 20 -7.47 -10.90 12.39
CA SER A 20 -8.36 -11.87 11.77
C SER A 20 -8.35 -13.24 12.46
N GLY A 21 -7.22 -13.61 13.07
CA GLY A 21 -6.96 -14.98 13.50
C GLY A 21 -6.79 -15.97 12.33
N ILE A 22 -6.65 -15.47 11.07
CA ILE A 22 -6.66 -16.29 9.85
C ILE A 22 -5.29 -16.23 9.16
N SER A 23 -4.93 -15.05 8.60
CA SER A 23 -3.74 -14.90 7.77
C SER A 23 -3.18 -13.48 7.80
N ASN A 24 -1.89 -13.33 7.45
CA ASN A 24 -1.27 -12.06 7.12
C ASN A 24 -1.34 -11.75 5.61
N ASP A 25 -1.77 -12.68 4.78
CA ASP A 25 -1.91 -12.47 3.34
C ASP A 25 -3.29 -11.87 3.03
N VAL A 26 -3.28 -10.67 2.44
CA VAL A 26 -4.51 -9.97 2.03
C VAL A 26 -5.32 -10.76 1.02
N ARG A 27 -4.67 -11.55 0.15
CA ARG A 27 -5.36 -12.39 -0.86
C ARG A 27 -6.18 -13.48 -0.20
N GLU A 28 -5.61 -14.14 0.81
CA GLU A 28 -6.33 -15.17 1.60
C GLU A 28 -7.49 -14.54 2.37
N LEU A 29 -7.29 -13.37 2.97
CA LEU A 29 -8.34 -12.65 3.66
C LEU A 29 -9.46 -12.21 2.72
N GLN A 30 -9.14 -11.75 1.50
CA GLN A 30 -10.13 -11.37 0.49
C GLN A 30 -10.94 -12.57 -0.03
N ALA A 31 -10.34 -13.76 -0.07
CA ALA A 31 -11.03 -15.00 -0.46
C ALA A 31 -11.88 -15.61 0.67
N SER A 32 -11.68 -15.17 1.92
CA SER A 32 -12.37 -15.70 3.09
C SER A 32 -13.79 -15.12 3.24
N THR A 33 -14.76 -15.97 3.59
CA THR A 33 -16.12 -15.57 3.97
C THR A 33 -16.27 -15.25 5.46
N ASP A 34 -15.20 -15.44 6.25
CA ASP A 34 -15.22 -15.13 7.69
C ASP A 34 -15.28 -13.61 7.92
N PRO A 35 -16.23 -13.12 8.73
CA PRO A 35 -16.37 -11.68 8.99
C PRO A 35 -15.13 -11.06 9.63
N ARG A 36 -14.29 -11.84 10.32
CA ARG A 36 -13.02 -11.37 10.88
C ARG A 36 -12.01 -11.00 9.80
N ALA A 37 -12.02 -11.68 8.64
CA ALA A 37 -11.19 -11.33 7.49
C ALA A 37 -11.61 -9.96 6.91
N ALA A 38 -12.91 -9.75 6.73
CA ALA A 38 -13.45 -8.48 6.25
C ALA A 38 -13.11 -7.33 7.20
N PHE A 39 -13.22 -7.55 8.51
CA PHE A 39 -12.83 -6.59 9.55
C PHE A 39 -11.34 -6.24 9.48
N ALA A 40 -10.46 -7.24 9.36
CA ALA A 40 -9.02 -7.02 9.28
C ALA A 40 -8.64 -6.20 8.04
N ILE A 41 -9.26 -6.47 6.88
CA ILE A 41 -9.06 -5.70 5.66
C ILE A 41 -9.56 -4.26 5.83
N ASP A 42 -10.74 -4.07 6.43
CA ASP A 42 -11.28 -2.72 6.64
C ASP A 42 -10.39 -1.90 7.58
N TYR A 43 -9.91 -2.52 8.66
CA TYR A 43 -8.97 -1.90 9.56
C TYR A 43 -7.63 -1.56 8.88
N PHE A 44 -7.12 -2.43 8.01
CA PHE A 44 -5.94 -2.14 7.19
C PHE A 44 -6.12 -0.89 6.34
N CYS A 45 -7.22 -0.81 5.58
CA CYS A 45 -7.53 0.36 4.75
C CYS A 45 -7.73 1.63 5.60
N TYR A 46 -8.35 1.50 6.77
CA TYR A 46 -8.50 2.60 7.72
C TYR A 46 -7.13 3.11 8.23
N ARG A 47 -6.23 2.21 8.60
CA ARG A 47 -4.87 2.58 9.06
C ARG A 47 -4.06 3.27 7.97
N VAL A 48 -4.17 2.81 6.71
CA VAL A 48 -3.55 3.51 5.58
C VAL A 48 -4.09 4.94 5.47
N ALA A 49 -5.41 5.12 5.50
CA ALA A 49 -6.02 6.44 5.40
C ALA A 49 -5.62 7.38 6.55
N LEU A 50 -5.50 6.87 7.79
CA LEU A 50 -4.99 7.67 8.92
C LEU A 50 -3.55 8.15 8.69
N ASN A 51 -2.67 7.27 8.21
CA ASN A 51 -1.30 7.65 7.91
C ASN A 51 -1.22 8.68 6.78
N VAL A 52 -2.05 8.53 5.74
CA VAL A 52 -2.16 9.54 4.66
C VAL A 52 -2.61 10.88 5.22
N GLY A 53 -3.61 10.90 6.11
CA GLY A 53 -4.08 12.13 6.76
C GLY A 53 -2.99 12.81 7.58
N MET A 54 -2.23 12.04 8.34
CA MET A 54 -1.09 12.54 9.12
C MET A 54 -0.01 13.15 8.22
N LEU A 55 0.35 12.45 7.12
CA LEU A 55 1.35 12.93 6.17
C LEU A 55 0.85 14.15 5.40
N ALA A 56 -0.41 14.17 4.98
CA ALA A 56 -1.02 15.33 4.33
C ALA A 56 -0.98 16.57 5.23
N ALA A 57 -1.23 16.41 6.53
CA ALA A 57 -1.11 17.50 7.49
C ALA A 57 0.34 17.99 7.63
N ALA A 58 1.31 17.07 7.68
CA ALA A 58 2.73 17.42 7.78
C ALA A 58 3.26 18.13 6.54
N LEU A 59 2.73 17.79 5.36
CA LEU A 59 3.11 18.39 4.06
C LEU A 59 2.36 19.70 3.75
N GLY A 60 1.32 20.03 4.53
CA GLY A 60 0.43 21.15 4.22
C GLY A 60 -0.55 20.88 3.08
N GLY A 61 -0.72 19.64 2.67
CA GLY A 61 -1.58 19.17 1.59
C GLY A 61 -0.95 18.00 0.82
N VAL A 62 -1.68 17.50 -0.18
CA VAL A 62 -1.21 16.43 -1.08
C VAL A 62 -1.81 16.62 -2.47
N ASP A 63 -0.98 16.51 -3.51
CA ASP A 63 -1.41 16.63 -4.90
C ASP A 63 -1.69 15.25 -5.53
N ALA A 64 -0.99 14.23 -5.05
CA ALA A 64 -1.13 12.88 -5.56
C ALA A 64 -0.92 11.83 -4.46
N PHE A 65 -1.56 10.68 -4.64
CA PHE A 65 -1.34 9.47 -3.86
C PHE A 65 -0.96 8.32 -4.80
N VAL A 66 0.13 7.62 -4.46
CA VAL A 66 0.65 6.53 -5.28
C VAL A 66 0.43 5.20 -4.60
N PHE A 67 -0.22 4.29 -5.30
CA PHE A 67 -0.31 2.88 -4.96
C PHE A 67 0.86 2.13 -5.61
N THR A 68 1.58 1.35 -4.81
CA THR A 68 2.78 0.65 -5.24
C THR A 68 2.93 -0.67 -4.49
N ALA A 69 3.91 -1.48 -4.88
CA ALA A 69 4.19 -2.80 -4.32
C ALA A 69 3.00 -3.77 -4.41
N GLY A 70 3.17 -4.98 -3.86
CA GLY A 70 2.27 -6.11 -4.09
C GLY A 70 0.77 -5.81 -3.93
N ILE A 71 0.35 -5.19 -2.82
CA ILE A 71 -1.07 -4.87 -2.57
C ILE A 71 -1.52 -3.68 -3.42
N GLY A 72 -0.71 -2.62 -3.46
CA GLY A 72 -1.06 -1.38 -4.16
C GLY A 72 -1.20 -1.59 -5.66
N GLU A 73 -0.33 -2.37 -6.26
CA GLU A 73 -0.33 -2.66 -7.68
C GLU A 73 -1.43 -3.65 -8.09
N ASN A 74 -1.69 -4.68 -7.26
CA ASN A 74 -2.47 -5.84 -7.70
C ASN A 74 -3.90 -5.90 -7.15
N SER A 75 -4.27 -5.10 -6.13
CA SER A 75 -5.60 -5.18 -5.53
C SER A 75 -6.47 -3.97 -5.81
N ALA A 76 -7.25 -4.01 -6.88
CA ALA A 76 -8.22 -2.97 -7.22
C ALA A 76 -9.24 -2.74 -6.08
N ALA A 77 -9.65 -3.81 -5.39
CA ALA A 77 -10.60 -3.73 -4.28
C ALA A 77 -10.02 -2.99 -3.05
N ILE A 78 -8.74 -3.20 -2.71
CA ILE A 78 -8.07 -2.48 -1.63
C ILE A 78 -7.88 -1.02 -2.01
N ARG A 79 -7.43 -0.73 -3.23
CA ARG A 79 -7.29 0.65 -3.72
C ARG A 79 -8.61 1.42 -3.65
N ALA A 80 -9.72 0.79 -4.06
CA ALA A 80 -11.03 1.41 -3.98
C ALA A 80 -11.45 1.75 -2.53
N ARG A 81 -11.22 0.83 -1.58
CA ARG A 81 -11.51 1.06 -0.16
C ARG A 81 -10.67 2.19 0.45
N ILE A 82 -9.40 2.26 0.07
CA ILE A 82 -8.50 3.33 0.53
C ILE A 82 -8.92 4.66 -0.10
N ALA A 83 -9.13 4.71 -1.43
CA ALA A 83 -9.54 5.92 -2.15
C ALA A 83 -10.85 6.50 -1.60
N ALA A 84 -11.83 5.65 -1.27
CA ALA A 84 -13.09 6.09 -0.64
C ALA A 84 -12.85 6.82 0.70
N ARG A 85 -11.81 6.42 1.46
CA ARG A 85 -11.44 7.06 2.72
C ARG A 85 -10.62 8.35 2.53
N LEU A 86 -10.14 8.63 1.32
CA LEU A 86 -9.41 9.84 0.96
C LEU A 86 -10.29 10.91 0.29
N GLY A 87 -11.60 10.66 0.16
CA GLY A 87 -12.55 11.59 -0.47
C GLY A 87 -12.56 12.98 0.18
N TRP A 88 -12.31 13.09 1.47
CA TRP A 88 -12.21 14.36 2.19
C TRP A 88 -11.01 15.22 1.75
N LEU A 89 -9.96 14.61 1.19
CA LEU A 89 -8.84 15.31 0.54
C LEU A 89 -9.17 15.74 -0.90
N GLY A 90 -10.30 15.28 -1.44
CA GLY A 90 -10.70 15.51 -2.81
C GLY A 90 -10.23 14.43 -3.79
N ALA A 91 -9.87 13.24 -3.31
CA ALA A 91 -9.57 12.10 -4.15
C ALA A 91 -10.88 11.48 -4.67
N VAL A 92 -10.99 11.34 -6.00
CA VAL A 92 -12.14 10.71 -6.66
C VAL A 92 -11.64 9.60 -7.58
N LEU A 93 -12.00 8.36 -7.23
CA LEU A 93 -11.58 7.17 -7.97
C LEU A 93 -12.35 7.04 -9.29
N ASP A 94 -11.64 6.70 -10.36
CA ASP A 94 -12.20 6.15 -11.58
C ASP A 94 -12.25 4.61 -11.45
N ALA A 95 -13.45 4.06 -11.37
CA ALA A 95 -13.66 2.64 -11.11
C ALA A 95 -13.20 1.75 -12.29
N GLU A 96 -13.38 2.22 -13.54
CA GLU A 96 -12.97 1.48 -14.73
C GLU A 96 -11.45 1.47 -14.87
N ALA A 97 -10.82 2.63 -14.74
CA ALA A 97 -9.35 2.74 -14.75
C ALA A 97 -8.71 1.92 -13.62
N ASN A 98 -9.31 1.93 -12.42
CA ASN A 98 -8.84 1.13 -11.30
C ASN A 98 -8.93 -0.38 -11.58
N SER A 99 -10.03 -0.84 -12.14
CA SER A 99 -10.22 -2.26 -12.49
C SER A 99 -9.30 -2.70 -13.63
N ALA A 100 -9.01 -1.79 -14.56
CA ALA A 100 -8.05 -2.02 -15.66
C ALA A 100 -6.58 -1.88 -15.24
N HIS A 101 -6.30 -1.56 -13.97
CA HIS A 101 -4.94 -1.30 -13.47
C HIS A 101 -4.21 -0.22 -14.28
N ALA A 102 -4.93 0.82 -14.73
CA ALA A 102 -4.35 1.94 -15.47
C ALA A 102 -3.32 2.71 -14.61
N PRO A 103 -2.32 3.36 -15.20
CA PRO A 103 -1.34 4.14 -14.46
C PRO A 103 -1.95 5.26 -13.62
N ARG A 104 -3.02 5.92 -14.11
CA ARG A 104 -3.82 6.87 -13.36
C ARG A 104 -5.21 6.28 -13.14
N ILE A 105 -5.66 6.26 -11.90
CA ILE A 105 -6.92 5.65 -11.46
C ILE A 105 -7.86 6.67 -10.79
N SER A 106 -7.60 7.96 -10.96
CA SER A 106 -8.52 9.04 -10.56
C SER A 106 -9.17 9.67 -11.77
N VAL A 107 -10.40 10.17 -11.62
CA VAL A 107 -11.05 10.99 -12.63
C VAL A 107 -10.23 12.28 -12.89
N ALA A 108 -10.48 12.94 -14.04
CA ALA A 108 -9.72 14.12 -14.43
C ALA A 108 -9.86 15.28 -13.42
N GLU A 109 -11.05 15.44 -12.86
CA GLU A 109 -11.45 16.51 -11.93
C GLU A 109 -11.03 16.22 -10.48
N SER A 110 -10.44 15.07 -10.20
CA SER A 110 -9.95 14.72 -8.87
C SER A 110 -8.89 15.71 -8.42
N ARG A 111 -9.10 16.36 -7.27
CA ARG A 111 -8.14 17.29 -6.68
C ARG A 111 -6.84 16.59 -6.29
N VAL A 112 -6.93 15.38 -5.77
CA VAL A 112 -5.78 14.52 -5.49
C VAL A 112 -5.73 13.43 -6.54
N ALA A 113 -4.67 13.41 -7.34
CA ALA A 113 -4.48 12.37 -8.34
C ALA A 113 -4.14 11.04 -7.69
N LEU A 114 -4.69 9.94 -8.23
CA LEU A 114 -4.40 8.58 -7.76
C LEU A 114 -3.65 7.82 -8.86
N TYR A 115 -2.49 7.28 -8.52
CA TYR A 115 -1.65 6.55 -9.47
C TYR A 115 -1.35 5.14 -8.98
N ILE A 116 -1.13 4.24 -9.95
CA ILE A 116 -0.47 2.95 -9.73
C ILE A 116 0.92 3.06 -10.39
N ILE A 117 1.95 2.93 -9.59
CA ILE A 117 3.34 2.96 -10.07
C ILE A 117 4.02 1.68 -9.61
N PRO A 118 4.36 0.77 -10.55
CA PRO A 118 5.10 -0.43 -10.22
C PRO A 118 6.47 -0.12 -9.61
N THR A 119 6.84 -0.88 -8.60
CA THR A 119 8.19 -0.84 -8.02
C THR A 119 9.09 -1.85 -8.70
N ASP A 120 10.35 -1.46 -8.90
CA ASP A 120 11.41 -2.35 -9.37
C ASP A 120 12.60 -2.19 -8.41
N GLU A 121 12.50 -2.84 -7.26
CA GLU A 121 13.53 -2.80 -6.22
C GLU A 121 14.82 -3.47 -6.69
N GLU A 122 14.72 -4.54 -7.47
CA GLU A 122 15.88 -5.28 -7.99
C GLU A 122 16.69 -4.41 -8.95
N LEU A 123 16.04 -3.66 -9.85
CA LEU A 123 16.69 -2.72 -10.74
C LEU A 123 17.39 -1.60 -9.95
N MET A 124 16.76 -1.10 -8.88
CA MET A 124 17.38 -0.07 -8.04
C MET A 124 18.60 -0.60 -7.32
N ILE A 125 18.57 -1.81 -6.77
CA ILE A 125 19.71 -2.47 -6.16
C ILE A 125 20.84 -2.62 -7.19
N ALA A 126 20.52 -3.10 -8.39
CA ALA A 126 21.50 -3.26 -9.47
C ALA A 126 22.15 -1.93 -9.86
N ARG A 127 21.36 -0.85 -10.02
CA ARG A 127 21.87 0.49 -10.32
C ARG A 127 22.79 1.04 -9.23
N HIS A 128 22.41 0.92 -7.96
CA HIS A 128 23.23 1.37 -6.84
C HIS A 128 24.53 0.57 -6.72
N THR A 129 24.48 -0.74 -6.95
CA THR A 129 25.67 -1.60 -6.96
C THR A 129 26.64 -1.18 -8.06
N LEU A 130 26.16 -0.97 -9.28
CA LEU A 130 27.00 -0.51 -10.39
C LEU A 130 27.60 0.87 -10.12
N ALA A 131 26.84 1.80 -9.54
CA ALA A 131 27.34 3.12 -9.18
C ALA A 131 28.46 3.03 -8.11
N ALA A 132 28.29 2.18 -7.11
CA ALA A 132 29.30 1.97 -6.06
C ALA A 132 30.61 1.39 -6.63
N LEU A 133 30.51 0.34 -7.47
CA LEU A 133 31.69 -0.28 -8.12
C LEU A 133 32.42 0.71 -9.04
N SER A 134 31.66 1.55 -9.77
CA SER A 134 32.26 2.57 -10.64
C SER A 134 32.99 3.66 -9.85
N ALA A 135 32.48 4.03 -8.66
CA ALA A 135 33.11 5.01 -7.79
C ALA A 135 34.40 4.48 -7.13
N GLU A 136 34.50 3.18 -6.86
CA GLU A 136 35.71 2.55 -6.33
C GLU A 136 36.82 2.40 -7.38
N SER A 137 36.45 2.28 -8.67
CA SER A 137 37.44 2.15 -9.77
C SER A 137 38.20 3.45 -10.09
N ILE A 138 37.87 4.57 -9.46
CA ILE A 138 38.49 5.89 -9.67
C ILE A 138 39.46 6.25 -8.53
N ARG A 139 39.64 5.37 -7.56
CA ARG A 139 40.67 5.49 -6.48
C ARG A 139 41.85 4.56 -6.71
#